data_d9b7a30a836e368aebbc9581bc627c7f
#
_entry.id   d9b7a30a836e368aebbc9581bc627c7f
#
_cell.length_a   1.000
_cell.length_b   1.000
_cell.length_c   1.000
_cell.angle_alpha   90.00
_cell.angle_beta   90.00
_cell.angle_gamma   90.00
#
_symmetry.space_group_name_H-M   'P 1'
#
loop_
_entity.id
_entity.type
_entity.pdbx_description
1 polymer ?
#
loop_
_entity_poly.entity_id
_entity_poly.type
_entity_poly.pdbx_seq_one_letter_code
_entity_poly.pdbx_strand_id
1 'polypeptide(L)'
;MAKIVECIPNFSEGRNQAIIDGLVETAKSVPGVTLLDHSSDASHNRSVFTLVGDDQNIQEVAFRLVKYASENIDLTKHQGEHPRMGATDVLPFVPIKDITSEECVEIAKTVSERINRELGIPIFLYEDAASRPERKNLAKVRKGQFEGMPEKLLEPDWAPDYGERKIHPTAGVTAVGARMPLIAYNINLDTDDLEIANNIAKIIRGSSGGYKYCKAIGVMLEDRNIAQVSINMVNLEKFPLYRVFETVRFEAKRYGVGILGSEVIGLAPAKALIDAAEYYLQIEDFDYGKQVLENHLLG
;
A
#
# COMPACT_ATOMS: atom_id res chain seq x y z
N MET A 1 -21.48 14.17 8.70
CA MET A 1 -20.11 14.16 9.30
C MET A 1 -19.13 14.35 8.15
N ALA A 2 -17.93 14.88 8.41
CA ALA A 2 -16.94 15.04 7.33
C ALA A 2 -16.43 13.66 6.89
N LYS A 3 -16.39 13.44 5.57
CA LYS A 3 -15.78 12.24 4.99
C LYS A 3 -14.29 12.23 5.29
N ILE A 4 -13.73 11.07 5.63
CA ILE A 4 -12.29 10.91 5.87
C ILE A 4 -11.74 9.90 4.87
N VAL A 5 -10.80 10.37 4.05
CA VAL A 5 -10.07 9.57 3.07
C VAL A 5 -8.61 9.53 3.46
N GLU A 6 -8.02 8.35 3.42
CA GLU A 6 -6.57 8.20 3.52
C GLU A 6 -5.97 8.12 2.11
N CYS A 7 -4.83 8.76 1.91
CA CYS A 7 -4.02 8.65 0.69
C CYS A 7 -2.61 8.20 1.05
N ILE A 8 -2.10 7.18 0.35
CA ILE A 8 -0.80 6.57 0.67
C ILE A 8 0.12 6.59 -0.57
N PRO A 9 0.56 7.79 -1.03
CA PRO A 9 1.47 7.88 -2.15
C PRO A 9 2.82 7.25 -1.83
N ASN A 10 3.41 6.62 -2.86
CA ASN A 10 4.74 6.06 -2.79
C ASN A 10 5.60 6.70 -3.87
N PHE A 11 6.76 7.21 -3.47
CA PHE A 11 7.68 7.93 -4.34
C PHE A 11 8.96 7.15 -4.54
N SER A 12 9.51 7.22 -5.76
CA SER A 12 10.78 6.61 -6.12
C SER A 12 11.95 7.51 -5.71
N GLU A 13 12.05 7.80 -4.42
CA GLU A 13 13.13 8.53 -3.77
C GLU A 13 13.19 8.15 -2.29
N GLY A 14 14.34 7.71 -1.84
CA GLY A 14 14.56 7.33 -0.44
C GLY A 14 15.94 7.71 0.10
N ARG A 15 16.72 8.47 -0.71
CA ARG A 15 18.11 8.83 -0.42
C ARG A 15 18.34 10.34 -0.33
N ASN A 16 17.71 11.10 -1.20
CA ASN A 16 17.88 12.54 -1.25
C ASN A 16 16.97 13.23 -0.24
N GLN A 17 17.54 13.58 0.92
CA GLN A 17 16.79 14.18 2.02
C GLN A 17 16.11 15.49 1.62
N ALA A 18 16.72 16.30 0.75
CA ALA A 18 16.10 17.55 0.31
C ALA A 18 14.82 17.33 -0.50
N ILE A 19 14.77 16.27 -1.32
CA ILE A 19 13.54 15.90 -2.05
C ILE A 19 12.50 15.33 -1.08
N ILE A 20 12.91 14.50 -0.13
CA ILE A 20 12.01 13.94 0.89
C ILE A 20 11.41 15.06 1.74
N ASP A 21 12.23 16.01 2.20
CA ASP A 21 11.77 17.18 2.98
C ASP A 21 10.77 18.03 2.18
N GLY A 22 11.03 18.25 0.90
CA GLY A 22 10.12 18.96 0.00
C GLY A 22 8.79 18.23 -0.22
N LEU A 23 8.79 16.88 -0.26
CA LEU A 23 7.56 16.09 -0.26
C LEU A 23 6.80 16.27 1.07
N VAL A 24 7.50 16.28 2.21
CA VAL A 24 6.89 16.52 3.55
C VAL A 24 6.25 17.91 3.62
N GLU A 25 6.95 18.95 3.16
CA GLU A 25 6.41 20.32 3.14
C GLU A 25 5.19 20.42 2.19
N THR A 26 5.26 19.76 1.04
CA THR A 26 4.13 19.70 0.10
C THR A 26 2.93 18.98 0.74
N ALA A 27 3.15 17.88 1.44
CA ALA A 27 2.11 17.14 2.16
C ALA A 27 1.38 18.00 3.20
N LYS A 28 2.13 18.89 3.88
CA LYS A 28 1.60 19.82 4.90
C LYS A 28 1.00 21.10 4.32
N SER A 29 1.14 21.36 3.01
CA SER A 29 0.77 22.64 2.39
C SER A 29 -0.73 22.86 2.18
N VAL A 30 -1.55 21.82 2.34
CA VAL A 30 -3.01 21.89 2.12
C VAL A 30 -3.73 21.88 3.46
N PRO A 31 -4.43 22.97 3.82
CA PRO A 31 -5.26 23.00 5.03
C PRO A 31 -6.29 21.87 5.04
N GLY A 32 -6.54 21.28 6.19
CA GLY A 32 -7.48 20.16 6.33
C GLY A 32 -6.92 18.80 5.96
N VAL A 33 -5.64 18.73 5.56
CA VAL A 33 -4.90 17.47 5.39
C VAL A 33 -3.90 17.31 6.51
N THR A 34 -3.83 16.10 7.06
CA THR A 34 -2.83 15.73 8.07
C THR A 34 -1.89 14.67 7.49
N LEU A 35 -0.59 14.93 7.54
CA LEU A 35 0.44 13.91 7.31
C LEU A 35 0.56 13.10 8.60
N LEU A 36 0.09 11.85 8.59
CA LEU A 36 0.12 10.96 9.75
C LEU A 36 1.47 10.30 9.95
N ASP A 37 2.09 9.87 8.84
CA ASP A 37 3.36 9.15 8.86
C ASP A 37 4.10 9.31 7.53
N HIS A 38 5.43 9.21 7.56
CA HIS A 38 6.25 9.01 6.37
C HIS A 38 7.49 8.19 6.73
N SER A 39 7.88 7.33 5.83
CA SER A 39 9.10 6.53 5.93
C SER A 39 9.86 6.53 4.62
N SER A 40 11.18 6.42 4.71
CA SER A 40 12.07 6.36 3.55
C SER A 40 13.08 5.24 3.73
N ASP A 41 13.34 4.50 2.67
CA ASP A 41 14.29 3.40 2.62
C ASP A 41 15.33 3.63 1.54
N ALA A 42 16.60 3.72 1.94
CA ALA A 42 17.70 4.02 1.04
C ALA A 42 18.08 2.84 0.14
N SER A 43 17.91 1.58 0.58
CA SER A 43 18.19 0.37 -0.21
C SER A 43 17.15 0.21 -1.31
N HIS A 44 15.89 0.33 -0.94
CA HIS A 44 14.77 0.33 -1.89
C HIS A 44 14.70 1.61 -2.73
N ASN A 45 15.34 2.69 -2.28
CA ASN A 45 15.27 4.04 -2.83
C ASN A 45 13.82 4.48 -3.05
N ARG A 46 13.05 4.46 -1.96
CA ARG A 46 11.61 4.65 -1.96
C ARG A 46 11.15 5.32 -0.67
N SER A 47 10.15 6.18 -0.79
CA SER A 47 9.42 6.75 0.34
C SER A 47 7.93 6.43 0.27
N VAL A 48 7.33 6.27 1.44
CA VAL A 48 5.89 6.05 1.62
C VAL A 48 5.37 7.13 2.54
N PHE A 49 4.27 7.76 2.16
CA PHE A 49 3.60 8.79 2.94
C PHE A 49 2.20 8.33 3.27
N THR A 50 1.70 8.65 4.46
CA THR A 50 0.32 8.38 4.88
C THR A 50 -0.35 9.68 5.26
N LEU A 51 -1.36 10.07 4.47
CA LEU A 51 -2.10 11.31 4.66
C LEU A 51 -3.58 11.00 4.88
N VAL A 52 -4.25 11.85 5.65
CA VAL A 52 -5.71 11.84 5.78
C VAL A 52 -6.26 13.25 5.58
N GLY A 53 -7.44 13.33 5.00
CA GLY A 53 -8.17 14.58 4.78
C GLY A 53 -9.60 14.30 4.33
N ASP A 54 -10.36 15.37 4.12
CA ASP A 54 -11.66 15.25 3.46
C ASP A 54 -11.51 14.91 1.97
N ASP A 55 -12.62 14.60 1.32
CA ASP A 55 -12.68 14.15 -0.06
C ASP A 55 -12.17 15.19 -1.09
N GLN A 56 -12.15 16.48 -0.74
CA GLN A 56 -11.67 17.55 -1.64
C GLN A 56 -10.19 17.88 -1.39
N ASN A 57 -9.82 18.11 -0.12
CA ASN A 57 -8.47 18.50 0.23
C ASN A 57 -7.45 17.39 -0.04
N ILE A 58 -7.87 16.11 0.11
CA ILE A 58 -7.01 14.96 -0.20
C ILE A 58 -6.67 14.88 -1.70
N GLN A 59 -7.56 15.29 -2.59
CA GLN A 59 -7.32 15.35 -4.02
C GLN A 59 -6.29 16.44 -4.37
N GLU A 60 -6.39 17.59 -3.73
CA GLU A 60 -5.47 18.70 -3.96
C GLU A 60 -4.05 18.35 -3.49
N VAL A 61 -3.89 17.80 -2.28
CA VAL A 61 -2.57 17.39 -1.79
C VAL A 61 -1.97 16.28 -2.64
N ALA A 62 -2.77 15.29 -3.05
CA ALA A 62 -2.32 14.21 -3.91
C ALA A 62 -1.77 14.75 -5.25
N PHE A 63 -2.49 15.67 -5.87
CA PHE A 63 -2.02 16.33 -7.10
C PHE A 63 -0.72 17.11 -6.89
N ARG A 64 -0.61 17.91 -5.81
CA ARG A 64 0.60 18.68 -5.51
C ARG A 64 1.81 17.78 -5.28
N LEU A 65 1.63 16.67 -4.58
CA LEU A 65 2.68 15.70 -4.33
C LEU A 65 3.17 15.05 -5.63
N VAL A 66 2.25 14.63 -6.52
CA VAL A 66 2.62 14.08 -7.82
C VAL A 66 3.35 15.12 -8.67
N LYS A 67 2.89 16.38 -8.66
CA LYS A 67 3.56 17.47 -9.36
C LYS A 67 4.99 17.65 -8.82
N TYR A 68 5.15 17.80 -7.51
CA TYR A 68 6.46 17.96 -6.89
C TYR A 68 7.40 16.78 -7.22
N ALA A 69 6.90 15.55 -7.13
CA ALA A 69 7.66 14.36 -7.47
C ALA A 69 8.11 14.36 -8.94
N SER A 70 7.23 14.74 -9.86
CA SER A 70 7.54 14.78 -11.29
C SER A 70 8.59 15.83 -11.69
N GLU A 71 8.68 16.90 -10.90
CA GLU A 71 9.64 17.98 -11.11
C GLU A 71 11.01 17.70 -10.46
N ASN A 72 11.10 16.84 -9.45
CA ASN A 72 12.30 16.64 -8.64
C ASN A 72 12.87 15.22 -8.69
N ILE A 73 12.11 14.22 -9.14
CA ILE A 73 12.57 12.82 -9.23
C ILE A 73 12.75 12.44 -10.70
N ASP A 74 13.96 12.07 -11.07
CA ASP A 74 14.32 11.64 -12.43
C ASP A 74 14.56 10.13 -12.46
N LEU A 75 13.58 9.37 -12.98
CA LEU A 75 13.67 7.91 -13.07
C LEU A 75 14.74 7.40 -14.01
N THR A 76 15.23 8.23 -14.92
CA THR A 76 16.35 7.83 -15.83
C THR A 76 17.67 7.66 -15.07
N LYS A 77 17.77 8.24 -13.86
CA LYS A 77 18.93 8.16 -12.96
C LYS A 77 18.68 7.31 -11.72
N HIS A 78 17.42 6.89 -11.53
CA HIS A 78 17.01 6.17 -10.31
C HIS A 78 17.51 4.73 -10.30
N GLN A 79 18.11 4.32 -9.18
CA GLN A 79 18.49 2.94 -8.88
C GLN A 79 18.02 2.55 -7.48
N GLY A 80 17.36 1.41 -7.33
CA GLY A 80 16.89 0.87 -6.06
C GLY A 80 16.38 -0.56 -6.23
N GLU A 81 16.29 -1.30 -5.14
CA GLU A 81 15.85 -2.70 -5.17
C GLU A 81 14.33 -2.84 -5.39
N HIS A 82 13.57 -1.81 -5.03
CA HIS A 82 12.12 -1.83 -5.18
C HIS A 82 11.71 -1.61 -6.65
N PRO A 83 10.84 -2.48 -7.21
CA PRO A 83 10.31 -2.28 -8.57
C PRO A 83 9.47 -1.00 -8.63
N ARG A 84 9.73 -0.15 -9.62
CA ARG A 84 9.06 1.14 -9.81
C ARG A 84 8.80 1.42 -11.28
N MET A 85 7.78 2.20 -11.56
CA MET A 85 7.42 2.64 -12.91
C MET A 85 7.17 4.14 -13.01
N GLY A 86 7.11 4.86 -11.89
CA GLY A 86 6.85 6.30 -11.81
C GLY A 86 7.60 7.00 -10.69
N ALA A 87 7.87 8.31 -10.85
CA ALA A 87 8.37 9.18 -9.79
C ALA A 87 7.40 9.13 -8.58
N THR A 88 6.10 9.26 -8.84
CA THR A 88 5.04 8.74 -7.99
C THR A 88 4.64 7.37 -8.55
N ASP A 89 5.11 6.31 -7.91
CA ASP A 89 4.89 4.94 -8.39
C ASP A 89 3.44 4.51 -8.20
N VAL A 90 2.88 4.75 -7.01
CA VAL A 90 1.47 4.46 -6.70
C VAL A 90 0.81 5.55 -5.87
N LEU A 91 -0.46 5.77 -6.12
CA LEU A 91 -1.30 6.77 -5.44
C LEU A 91 -2.67 6.14 -5.10
N PRO A 92 -2.78 5.39 -3.99
CA PRO A 92 -4.04 4.80 -3.55
C PRO A 92 -4.85 5.75 -2.67
N PHE A 93 -6.17 5.72 -2.85
CA PHE A 93 -7.17 6.32 -1.96
C PHE A 93 -7.89 5.20 -1.19
N VAL A 94 -8.08 5.41 0.11
CA VAL A 94 -8.58 4.40 1.05
C VAL A 94 -9.74 4.97 1.84
N PRO A 95 -10.93 4.34 1.84
CA PRO A 95 -12.06 4.81 2.64
C PRO A 95 -11.80 4.58 4.13
N ILE A 96 -11.94 5.63 4.97
CA ILE A 96 -11.74 5.53 6.42
C ILE A 96 -13.04 5.76 7.18
N LYS A 97 -13.73 6.89 6.95
CA LYS A 97 -14.96 7.21 7.68
C LYS A 97 -15.94 7.97 6.76
N ASP A 98 -17.21 7.61 6.82
CA ASP A 98 -18.33 8.25 6.11
C ASP A 98 -18.14 8.38 4.59
N ILE A 99 -17.34 7.49 3.99
CA ILE A 99 -17.07 7.42 2.54
C ILE A 99 -16.96 5.95 2.10
N THR A 100 -17.41 5.65 0.88
CA THR A 100 -17.38 4.30 0.32
C THR A 100 -16.16 4.07 -0.58
N SER A 101 -15.88 2.80 -0.92
CA SER A 101 -14.84 2.46 -1.90
C SER A 101 -15.14 3.04 -3.28
N GLU A 102 -16.42 3.05 -3.66
CA GLU A 102 -16.88 3.62 -4.94
C GLU A 102 -16.63 5.13 -5.03
N GLU A 103 -16.83 5.86 -3.94
CA GLU A 103 -16.50 7.28 -3.87
C GLU A 103 -14.98 7.50 -3.94
N CYS A 104 -14.16 6.66 -3.32
CA CYS A 104 -12.72 6.70 -3.48
C CYS A 104 -12.27 6.37 -4.92
N VAL A 105 -13.00 5.52 -5.65
CA VAL A 105 -12.78 5.28 -7.08
C VAL A 105 -13.02 6.56 -7.89
N GLU A 106 -14.06 7.31 -7.61
CA GLU A 106 -14.33 8.59 -8.32
C GLU A 106 -13.27 9.65 -7.99
N ILE A 107 -12.77 9.70 -6.74
CA ILE A 107 -11.63 10.54 -6.37
C ILE A 107 -10.38 10.13 -7.19
N ALA A 108 -10.08 8.83 -7.27
CA ALA A 108 -8.95 8.33 -8.04
C ALA A 108 -9.03 8.72 -9.52
N LYS A 109 -10.21 8.64 -10.14
CA LYS A 109 -10.45 9.05 -11.53
C LYS A 109 -10.25 10.56 -11.72
N THR A 110 -10.85 11.38 -10.85
CA THR A 110 -10.76 12.84 -10.93
C THR A 110 -9.30 13.32 -10.82
N VAL A 111 -8.55 12.77 -9.85
CA VAL A 111 -7.14 13.08 -9.67
C VAL A 111 -6.31 12.59 -10.85
N SER A 112 -6.60 11.41 -11.39
CA SER A 112 -5.92 10.84 -12.56
C SER A 112 -6.08 11.71 -13.81
N GLU A 113 -7.29 12.17 -14.09
CA GLU A 113 -7.57 13.07 -15.21
C GLU A 113 -6.79 14.39 -15.08
N ARG A 114 -6.77 14.97 -13.88
CA ARG A 114 -6.04 16.20 -13.61
C ARG A 114 -4.53 16.02 -13.77
N ILE A 115 -3.94 14.94 -13.19
CA ILE A 115 -2.53 14.63 -13.32
C ILE A 115 -2.15 14.50 -14.80
N ASN A 116 -2.89 13.75 -15.56
CA ASN A 116 -2.59 13.59 -16.98
C ASN A 116 -2.71 14.89 -17.75
N ARG A 117 -3.81 15.65 -17.57
CA ARG A 117 -4.08 16.91 -18.26
C ARG A 117 -3.02 17.99 -17.97
N GLU A 118 -2.60 18.12 -16.71
CA GLU A 118 -1.71 19.21 -16.26
C GLU A 118 -0.23 18.84 -16.27
N LEU A 119 0.10 17.56 -16.07
CA LEU A 119 1.50 17.09 -15.97
C LEU A 119 1.92 16.17 -17.13
N GLY A 120 1.00 15.70 -17.96
CA GLY A 120 1.30 14.80 -19.07
C GLY A 120 1.76 13.39 -18.64
N ILE A 121 1.52 13.00 -17.38
CA ILE A 121 1.90 11.69 -16.87
C ILE A 121 0.80 10.69 -17.22
N PRO A 122 1.10 9.58 -17.92
CA PRO A 122 0.12 8.52 -18.17
C PRO A 122 -0.28 7.78 -16.89
N ILE A 123 -1.56 7.44 -16.79
CA ILE A 123 -2.12 6.82 -15.57
C ILE A 123 -2.67 5.43 -15.87
N PHE A 124 -2.36 4.49 -15.00
CA PHE A 124 -3.06 3.22 -14.88
C PHE A 124 -3.95 3.22 -13.64
N LEU A 125 -5.24 2.94 -13.83
CA LEU A 125 -6.15 2.69 -12.71
C LEU A 125 -5.96 1.25 -12.21
N TYR A 126 -5.88 1.05 -10.88
CA TYR A 126 -5.65 -0.27 -10.30
C TYR A 126 -6.54 -0.57 -9.08
N GLU A 127 -6.52 -1.83 -8.61
CA GLU A 127 -7.35 -2.38 -7.52
C GLU A 127 -8.84 -2.10 -7.80
N ASP A 128 -9.59 -1.45 -6.88
CA ASP A 128 -11.03 -1.20 -7.05
C ASP A 128 -11.33 -0.19 -8.17
N ALA A 129 -10.40 0.70 -8.49
CA ALA A 129 -10.53 1.64 -9.61
C ALA A 129 -10.18 1.02 -10.98
N ALA A 130 -9.66 -0.21 -11.01
CA ALA A 130 -9.19 -0.84 -12.24
C ALA A 130 -10.27 -0.88 -13.33
N SER A 131 -9.96 -0.31 -14.50
CA SER A 131 -10.85 -0.34 -15.67
C SER A 131 -10.92 -1.72 -16.34
N ARG A 132 -9.93 -2.60 -16.05
CA ARG A 132 -9.81 -3.95 -16.61
C ARG A 132 -9.36 -4.95 -15.54
N PRO A 133 -9.79 -6.23 -15.61
CA PRO A 133 -9.45 -7.26 -14.61
C PRO A 133 -7.94 -7.45 -14.40
N GLU A 134 -7.13 -7.31 -15.46
CA GLU A 134 -5.67 -7.48 -15.42
C GLU A 134 -4.99 -6.44 -14.55
N ARG A 135 -5.60 -5.24 -14.41
CA ARG A 135 -5.06 -4.09 -13.66
C ARG A 135 -5.41 -4.10 -12.18
N LYS A 136 -6.30 -5.00 -11.76
CA LYS A 136 -6.58 -5.20 -10.32
C LYS A 136 -5.33 -5.58 -9.53
N ASN A 137 -4.36 -6.24 -10.16
CA ASN A 137 -3.13 -6.61 -9.51
C ASN A 137 -2.01 -5.62 -9.88
N LEU A 138 -1.63 -4.78 -8.92
CA LEU A 138 -0.55 -3.79 -9.07
C LEU A 138 0.76 -4.41 -9.57
N ALA A 139 1.11 -5.64 -9.15
CA ALA A 139 2.33 -6.31 -9.62
C ALA A 139 2.31 -6.56 -11.14
N LYS A 140 1.14 -6.83 -11.73
CA LYS A 140 0.98 -6.95 -13.18
C LYS A 140 1.10 -5.59 -13.86
N VAL A 141 0.52 -4.53 -13.27
CA VAL A 141 0.63 -3.17 -13.80
C VAL A 141 2.10 -2.74 -13.82
N ARG A 142 2.84 -2.99 -12.73
CA ARG A 142 4.25 -2.60 -12.54
C ARG A 142 5.25 -3.48 -13.31
N LYS A 143 4.80 -4.64 -13.84
CA LYS A 143 5.68 -5.57 -14.58
C LYS A 143 6.37 -4.87 -15.75
N GLY A 144 7.68 -5.01 -15.83
CA GLY A 144 8.56 -4.33 -16.78
C GLY A 144 9.21 -3.08 -16.20
N GLN A 145 8.67 -2.55 -15.10
CA GLN A 145 9.18 -1.35 -14.43
C GLN A 145 9.26 -0.14 -15.39
N PHE A 146 9.95 0.91 -14.99
CA PHE A 146 10.13 2.11 -15.84
C PHE A 146 10.74 1.76 -17.22
N GLU A 147 11.72 0.88 -17.24
CA GLU A 147 12.47 0.50 -18.43
C GLU A 147 11.61 -0.25 -19.47
N GLY A 148 10.70 -1.10 -19.01
CA GLY A 148 9.83 -1.87 -19.90
C GLY A 148 8.51 -1.17 -20.24
N MET A 149 8.20 -0.03 -19.62
CA MET A 149 6.94 0.68 -19.88
C MET A 149 6.81 1.20 -21.33
N PRO A 150 7.84 1.72 -22.00
CA PRO A 150 7.72 2.14 -23.38
C PRO A 150 7.17 1.06 -24.31
N GLU A 151 7.66 -0.17 -24.18
CA GLU A 151 7.21 -1.31 -25.00
C GLU A 151 5.80 -1.76 -24.57
N LYS A 152 5.58 -1.86 -23.26
CA LYS A 152 4.30 -2.28 -22.69
C LYS A 152 3.14 -1.38 -23.09
N LEU A 153 3.33 -0.07 -23.15
CA LEU A 153 2.31 0.90 -23.57
C LEU A 153 1.86 0.72 -25.02
N LEU A 154 2.67 0.07 -25.86
CA LEU A 154 2.31 -0.24 -27.24
C LEU A 154 1.33 -1.42 -27.36
N GLU A 155 1.30 -2.30 -26.35
CA GLU A 155 0.35 -3.41 -26.31
C GLU A 155 -1.08 -2.90 -26.15
N PRO A 156 -2.07 -3.41 -26.92
CA PRO A 156 -3.45 -2.93 -26.87
C PRO A 156 -4.08 -2.98 -25.46
N ASP A 157 -3.77 -4.04 -24.70
CA ASP A 157 -4.31 -4.26 -23.35
C ASP A 157 -3.67 -3.38 -22.28
N TRP A 158 -2.52 -2.76 -22.61
CA TRP A 158 -1.76 -1.90 -21.71
C TRP A 158 -1.78 -0.41 -22.13
N ALA A 159 -2.71 0.00 -22.99
CA ALA A 159 -2.97 1.43 -23.17
C ALA A 159 -3.34 2.06 -21.81
N PRO A 160 -2.77 3.23 -21.43
CA PRO A 160 -3.10 3.86 -20.16
C PRO A 160 -4.59 4.22 -20.10
N ASP A 161 -5.13 4.35 -18.88
CA ASP A 161 -6.51 4.80 -18.67
C ASP A 161 -6.67 6.29 -18.97
N TYR A 162 -5.61 7.05 -18.68
CA TYR A 162 -5.49 8.48 -19.03
C TYR A 162 -4.13 8.72 -19.65
N GLY A 163 -4.09 9.46 -20.75
CA GLY A 163 -2.89 9.87 -21.44
C GLY A 163 -2.57 9.08 -22.69
N GLU A 164 -1.47 9.44 -23.31
CA GLU A 164 -0.95 8.82 -24.51
C GLU A 164 -0.18 7.52 -24.21
N ARG A 165 0.03 6.69 -25.24
CA ARG A 165 0.86 5.48 -25.16
C ARG A 165 2.35 5.80 -25.17
N LYS A 166 2.75 6.72 -24.32
CA LYS A 166 4.13 7.20 -24.20
C LYS A 166 4.40 7.61 -22.76
N ILE A 167 5.47 7.11 -22.17
CA ILE A 167 5.86 7.48 -20.80
C ILE A 167 6.22 8.97 -20.70
N HIS A 168 6.02 9.56 -19.52
CA HIS A 168 6.64 10.83 -19.20
C HIS A 168 8.17 10.66 -19.14
N PRO A 169 9.00 11.54 -19.75
CA PRO A 169 10.44 11.31 -19.94
C PRO A 169 11.22 11.00 -18.65
N THR A 170 10.90 11.69 -17.56
CA THR A 170 11.57 11.55 -16.27
C THR A 170 10.67 10.95 -15.19
N ALA A 171 9.38 11.26 -15.19
CA ALA A 171 8.44 10.80 -14.18
C ALA A 171 7.78 9.44 -14.49
N GLY A 172 7.95 8.89 -15.68
CA GLY A 172 7.43 7.58 -16.07
C GLY A 172 5.90 7.54 -16.18
N VAL A 173 5.26 6.61 -15.47
CA VAL A 173 3.80 6.43 -15.39
C VAL A 173 3.39 6.24 -13.93
N THR A 174 2.16 6.60 -13.56
CA THR A 174 1.68 6.45 -12.18
C THR A 174 0.49 5.48 -12.14
N ALA A 175 0.47 4.57 -11.16
CA ALA A 175 -0.72 3.79 -10.83
C ALA A 175 -1.55 4.56 -9.78
N VAL A 176 -2.79 4.88 -10.11
CA VAL A 176 -3.75 5.52 -9.21
C VAL A 176 -4.88 4.55 -8.93
N GLY A 177 -5.33 4.43 -7.69
CA GLY A 177 -6.38 3.47 -7.38
C GLY A 177 -7.14 3.76 -6.11
N ALA A 178 -8.16 2.93 -5.87
CA ALA A 178 -8.86 2.85 -4.60
C ALA A 178 -8.73 1.43 -4.07
N ARG A 179 -8.59 1.28 -2.76
CA ARG A 179 -8.49 -0.03 -2.10
C ARG A 179 -8.92 0.04 -0.65
N MET A 180 -9.28 -1.07 -0.08
CA MET A 180 -9.49 -1.18 1.37
C MET A 180 -8.17 -0.95 2.13
N PRO A 181 -8.24 -0.57 3.44
CA PRO A 181 -7.06 -0.51 4.29
C PRO A 181 -6.26 -1.81 4.22
N LEU A 182 -4.94 -1.66 4.03
CA LEU A 182 -4.00 -2.78 4.00
C LEU A 182 -3.20 -2.76 5.30
N ILE A 183 -3.04 -3.91 5.94
CA ILE A 183 -2.10 -4.06 7.03
C ILE A 183 -0.89 -4.86 6.55
N ALA A 184 0.29 -4.26 6.67
CA ALA A 184 1.55 -4.96 6.58
C ALA A 184 1.82 -5.60 7.95
N TYR A 185 1.88 -6.93 7.97
CA TYR A 185 2.00 -7.72 9.18
C TYR A 185 3.05 -8.80 8.99
N ASN A 186 4.05 -8.82 9.84
CA ASN A 186 5.16 -9.75 9.73
C ASN A 186 5.20 -10.68 10.95
N ILE A 187 5.56 -11.94 10.71
CA ILE A 187 5.68 -12.96 11.76
C ILE A 187 7.11 -13.51 11.72
N ASN A 188 7.83 -13.32 12.81
CA ASN A 188 9.21 -13.76 13.00
C ASN A 188 9.24 -15.22 13.48
N LEU A 189 9.93 -16.08 12.74
CA LEU A 189 10.06 -17.49 13.07
C LEU A 189 11.33 -17.74 13.90
N ASP A 190 11.28 -18.75 14.76
CA ASP A 190 12.44 -19.22 15.54
C ASP A 190 13.33 -20.14 14.69
N THR A 191 13.79 -19.63 13.57
CA THR A 191 14.69 -20.33 12.62
C THR A 191 15.34 -19.33 11.66
N ASP A 192 16.51 -19.68 11.16
CA ASP A 192 17.21 -19.01 10.06
C ASP A 192 16.94 -19.67 8.69
N ASP A 193 16.09 -20.69 8.64
CA ASP A 193 15.74 -21.37 7.39
C ASP A 193 14.67 -20.57 6.62
N LEU A 194 15.12 -19.80 5.64
CA LEU A 194 14.26 -19.03 4.73
C LEU A 194 13.29 -19.93 3.94
N GLU A 195 13.63 -21.20 3.67
CA GLU A 195 12.76 -22.10 2.92
C GLU A 195 11.49 -22.40 3.71
N ILE A 196 11.57 -22.55 5.03
CA ILE A 196 10.40 -22.72 5.91
C ILE A 196 9.46 -21.51 5.79
N ALA A 197 10.00 -20.27 5.92
CA ALA A 197 9.19 -19.06 5.76
C ALA A 197 8.54 -18.97 4.38
N ASN A 198 9.26 -19.30 3.32
CA ASN A 198 8.74 -19.34 1.95
C ASN A 198 7.63 -20.37 1.76
N ASN A 199 7.77 -21.55 2.35
CA ASN A 199 6.76 -22.61 2.28
C ASN A 199 5.49 -22.21 3.03
N ILE A 200 5.60 -21.63 4.22
CA ILE A 200 4.45 -21.09 4.97
C ILE A 200 3.78 -19.95 4.17
N ALA A 201 4.57 -19.03 3.61
CA ALA A 201 4.05 -17.96 2.77
C ALA A 201 3.26 -18.47 1.55
N LYS A 202 3.73 -19.56 0.91
CA LYS A 202 3.00 -20.21 -0.20
C LYS A 202 1.65 -20.79 0.25
N ILE A 203 1.58 -21.35 1.46
CA ILE A 203 0.35 -21.94 2.00
C ILE A 203 -0.71 -20.87 2.26
N ILE A 204 -0.32 -19.73 2.85
CA ILE A 204 -1.28 -18.70 3.27
C ILE A 204 -1.68 -17.73 2.16
N ARG A 205 -0.86 -17.49 1.15
CA ARG A 205 -1.14 -16.48 0.13
C ARG A 205 -2.16 -16.94 -0.90
N GLY A 206 -3.07 -16.05 -1.30
CA GLY A 206 -4.14 -16.33 -2.25
C GLY A 206 -3.65 -16.74 -3.65
N SER A 207 -2.51 -16.23 -4.11
CA SER A 207 -1.93 -16.56 -5.42
C SER A 207 -1.48 -18.02 -5.57
N SER A 208 -1.33 -18.74 -4.46
CA SER A 208 -0.95 -20.16 -4.43
C SER A 208 -2.09 -21.07 -3.95
N GLY A 209 -3.34 -20.57 -3.86
CA GLY A 209 -4.49 -21.33 -3.40
C GLY A 209 -4.80 -21.18 -1.89
N GLY A 210 -4.09 -20.32 -1.18
CA GLY A 210 -4.35 -19.97 0.22
C GLY A 210 -5.47 -18.93 0.38
N TYR A 211 -5.35 -18.03 1.34
CA TYR A 211 -6.37 -17.04 1.65
C TYR A 211 -6.44 -15.92 0.62
N LYS A 212 -7.61 -15.70 0.06
CA LYS A 212 -7.87 -14.72 -1.02
C LYS A 212 -7.33 -13.32 -0.73
N TYR A 213 -7.42 -12.88 0.53
CA TYR A 213 -7.05 -11.52 0.96
C TYR A 213 -5.69 -11.45 1.65
N CYS A 214 -4.84 -12.44 1.40
CA CYS A 214 -3.48 -12.55 1.93
C CYS A 214 -2.46 -12.58 0.79
N LYS A 215 -1.48 -11.67 0.85
CA LYS A 215 -0.25 -11.72 0.06
C LYS A 215 0.88 -12.01 1.03
N ALA A 216 1.78 -12.93 0.72
CA ALA A 216 2.88 -13.30 1.61
C ALA A 216 4.12 -13.76 0.86
N ILE A 217 5.29 -13.47 1.44
CA ILE A 217 6.60 -13.93 1.02
C ILE A 217 7.44 -14.29 2.25
N GLY A 218 8.43 -15.18 2.10
CA GLY A 218 9.48 -15.37 3.09
C GLY A 218 10.57 -14.33 2.91
N VAL A 219 11.11 -13.81 4.00
CA VAL A 219 12.19 -12.83 4.04
C VAL A 219 13.22 -13.27 5.07
N MET A 220 14.51 -13.05 4.80
CA MET A 220 15.57 -13.20 5.78
C MET A 220 15.85 -11.84 6.42
N LEU A 221 15.84 -11.76 7.74
CA LEU A 221 16.32 -10.62 8.50
C LEU A 221 17.78 -10.88 8.87
N GLU A 222 18.69 -10.37 8.02
CA GLU A 222 20.13 -10.64 8.13
C GLU A 222 20.72 -10.16 9.45
N ASP A 223 20.28 -8.99 9.94
CA ASP A 223 20.70 -8.37 11.19
C ASP A 223 20.34 -9.20 12.44
N ARG A 224 19.30 -10.02 12.36
CA ARG A 224 18.79 -10.87 13.43
C ARG A 224 19.05 -12.37 13.18
N ASN A 225 19.49 -12.73 11.99
CA ASN A 225 19.63 -14.11 11.52
C ASN A 225 18.38 -14.96 11.76
N ILE A 226 17.20 -14.42 11.39
CA ILE A 226 15.91 -15.11 11.50
C ILE A 226 15.11 -15.00 10.23
N ALA A 227 14.35 -16.06 9.92
CA ALA A 227 13.39 -16.05 8.83
C ALA A 227 12.06 -15.41 9.28
N GLN A 228 11.46 -14.63 8.41
CA GLN A 228 10.21 -13.91 8.65
C GLN A 228 9.20 -14.25 7.54
N VAL A 229 7.95 -14.43 7.92
CA VAL A 229 6.82 -14.44 6.98
C VAL A 229 6.28 -13.01 6.88
N SER A 230 6.58 -12.32 5.80
CA SER A 230 6.08 -10.96 5.52
C SER A 230 4.74 -11.03 4.81
N ILE A 231 3.74 -10.36 5.34
CA ILE A 231 2.34 -10.51 4.97
C ILE A 231 1.70 -9.15 4.71
N ASN A 232 0.95 -9.06 3.60
CA ASN A 232 0.04 -7.95 3.36
C ASN A 232 -1.40 -8.46 3.40
N MET A 233 -2.17 -8.00 4.37
CA MET A 233 -3.59 -8.28 4.51
C MET A 233 -4.40 -7.18 3.84
N VAL A 234 -5.16 -7.53 2.80
CA VAL A 234 -5.83 -6.55 1.93
C VAL A 234 -7.34 -6.41 2.17
N ASN A 235 -7.89 -7.15 3.11
CA ASN A 235 -9.28 -7.01 3.55
C ASN A 235 -9.44 -7.64 4.95
N LEU A 236 -9.48 -6.79 5.97
CA LEU A 236 -9.52 -7.20 7.37
C LEU A 236 -10.88 -7.73 7.82
N GLU A 237 -11.97 -7.24 7.22
CA GLU A 237 -13.33 -7.69 7.55
C GLU A 237 -13.52 -9.16 7.19
N LYS A 238 -12.92 -9.59 6.06
CA LYS A 238 -13.05 -10.96 5.56
C LYS A 238 -11.93 -11.88 6.02
N PHE A 239 -10.79 -11.30 6.42
CA PHE A 239 -9.62 -12.05 6.86
C PHE A 239 -8.89 -11.32 7.99
N PRO A 240 -9.27 -11.57 9.28
CA PRO A 240 -8.70 -10.88 10.43
C PRO A 240 -7.29 -11.37 10.80
N LEU A 241 -6.54 -10.54 11.55
CA LEU A 241 -5.13 -10.78 11.94
C LEU A 241 -4.94 -12.11 12.67
N TYR A 242 -5.78 -12.43 13.65
CA TYR A 242 -5.65 -13.67 14.42
C TYR A 242 -5.70 -14.92 13.53
N ARG A 243 -6.48 -14.90 12.45
CA ARG A 243 -6.61 -16.06 11.57
C ARG A 243 -5.31 -16.35 10.82
N VAL A 244 -4.63 -15.33 10.30
CA VAL A 244 -3.34 -15.52 9.64
C VAL A 244 -2.26 -15.92 10.64
N PHE A 245 -2.25 -15.30 11.84
CA PHE A 245 -1.31 -15.64 12.88
C PHE A 245 -1.42 -17.10 13.31
N GLU A 246 -2.64 -17.57 13.59
CA GLU A 246 -2.87 -18.97 13.97
C GLU A 246 -2.48 -19.95 12.86
N THR A 247 -2.74 -19.60 11.61
CA THR A 247 -2.33 -20.45 10.47
C THR A 247 -0.81 -20.54 10.37
N VAL A 248 -0.10 -19.41 10.45
CA VAL A 248 1.37 -19.41 10.44
C VAL A 248 1.91 -20.19 11.65
N ARG A 249 1.34 -20.00 12.84
CA ARG A 249 1.73 -20.73 14.05
C ARG A 249 1.54 -22.25 13.89
N PHE A 250 0.43 -22.67 13.31
CA PHE A 250 0.16 -24.09 13.06
C PHE A 250 1.15 -24.67 12.03
N GLU A 251 1.38 -23.98 10.93
CA GLU A 251 2.30 -24.42 9.88
C GLU A 251 3.76 -24.44 10.37
N ALA A 252 4.21 -23.43 11.12
CA ALA A 252 5.54 -23.40 11.72
C ALA A 252 5.78 -24.61 12.63
N LYS A 253 4.76 -24.99 13.44
CA LYS A 253 4.84 -26.17 14.31
C LYS A 253 5.08 -27.47 13.54
N ARG A 254 4.63 -27.60 12.30
CA ARG A 254 4.88 -28.79 11.46
C ARG A 254 6.37 -28.97 11.11
N TYR A 255 7.12 -27.87 11.12
CA TYR A 255 8.58 -27.87 10.95
C TYR A 255 9.33 -27.91 12.28
N GLY A 256 8.63 -28.02 13.40
CA GLY A 256 9.25 -27.94 14.74
C GLY A 256 9.73 -26.53 15.12
N VAL A 257 9.23 -25.50 14.43
CA VAL A 257 9.63 -24.09 14.58
C VAL A 257 8.60 -23.33 15.38
N GLY A 258 9.06 -22.47 16.30
CA GLY A 258 8.24 -21.52 17.06
C GLY A 258 8.07 -20.17 16.37
N ILE A 259 7.26 -19.31 16.99
CA ILE A 259 7.15 -17.90 16.65
C ILE A 259 7.87 -17.09 17.72
N LEU A 260 8.83 -16.26 17.33
CA LEU A 260 9.53 -15.33 18.23
C LEU A 260 8.71 -14.10 18.55
N GLY A 261 7.89 -13.65 17.59
CA GLY A 261 7.05 -12.47 17.71
C GLY A 261 6.46 -12.08 16.39
N SER A 262 5.65 -11.01 16.41
CA SER A 262 5.07 -10.42 15.22
C SER A 262 5.09 -8.90 15.30
N GLU A 263 5.00 -8.24 14.16
CA GLU A 263 5.04 -6.79 14.06
C GLU A 263 4.03 -6.27 13.04
N VAL A 264 3.40 -5.15 13.37
CA VAL A 264 2.60 -4.36 12.43
C VAL A 264 3.49 -3.24 11.90
N ILE A 265 3.57 -3.13 10.58
CA ILE A 265 4.38 -2.10 9.92
C ILE A 265 3.46 -0.94 9.50
N GLY A 266 3.81 0.27 9.96
CA GLY A 266 3.00 1.47 9.72
C GLY A 266 1.70 1.49 10.52
N LEU A 267 0.69 2.18 9.99
CA LEU A 267 -0.58 2.38 10.67
C LEU A 267 -1.55 1.24 10.36
N ALA A 268 -2.33 0.83 11.37
CA ALA A 268 -3.36 -0.18 11.24
C ALA A 268 -4.67 0.31 11.89
N PRO A 269 -5.84 -0.06 11.33
CA PRO A 269 -7.11 0.22 11.99
C PRO A 269 -7.17 -0.44 13.37
N ALA A 270 -7.57 0.32 14.41
CA ALA A 270 -7.69 -0.20 15.78
C ALA A 270 -8.58 -1.45 15.87
N LYS A 271 -9.64 -1.49 15.05
CA LYS A 271 -10.54 -2.66 14.97
C LYS A 271 -9.80 -3.96 14.68
N ALA A 272 -8.75 -3.96 13.87
CA ALA A 272 -8.00 -5.18 13.55
C ALA A 272 -7.29 -5.79 14.77
N LEU A 273 -6.78 -4.93 15.66
CA LEU A 273 -6.14 -5.37 16.91
C LEU A 273 -7.17 -5.76 17.96
N ILE A 274 -8.29 -5.03 18.03
CA ILE A 274 -9.38 -5.32 18.96
C ILE A 274 -10.05 -6.65 18.60
N ASP A 275 -10.30 -6.93 17.32
CA ASP A 275 -10.83 -8.23 16.86
C ASP A 275 -9.90 -9.40 17.26
N ALA A 276 -8.58 -9.17 17.24
CA ALA A 276 -7.62 -10.17 17.70
C ALA A 276 -7.68 -10.34 19.24
N ALA A 277 -7.80 -9.23 19.98
CA ALA A 277 -7.97 -9.29 21.44
C ALA A 277 -9.27 -10.00 21.83
N GLU A 278 -10.39 -9.69 21.17
CA GLU A 278 -11.68 -10.37 21.36
C GLU A 278 -11.54 -11.88 21.17
N TYR A 279 -10.89 -12.32 20.09
CA TYR A 279 -10.66 -13.73 19.82
C TYR A 279 -9.82 -14.42 20.91
N TYR A 280 -8.67 -13.84 21.31
CA TYR A 280 -7.76 -14.47 22.28
C TYR A 280 -8.27 -14.40 23.71
N LEU A 281 -9.01 -13.35 24.07
CA LEU A 281 -9.59 -13.20 25.39
C LEU A 281 -10.96 -13.90 25.52
N GLN A 282 -11.50 -14.42 24.41
CA GLN A 282 -12.81 -15.08 24.34
C GLN A 282 -13.93 -14.19 24.89
N ILE A 283 -13.95 -12.89 24.49
CA ILE A 283 -14.95 -11.94 24.96
C ILE A 283 -16.27 -12.25 24.25
N GLU A 284 -17.34 -12.43 25.03
CA GLU A 284 -18.67 -12.70 24.53
C GLU A 284 -19.45 -11.39 24.31
N ASP A 285 -20.26 -11.33 23.25
CA ASP A 285 -21.20 -10.25 22.94
C ASP A 285 -20.54 -8.84 22.84
N PHE A 286 -19.28 -8.77 22.41
CA PHE A 286 -18.56 -7.51 22.29
C PHE A 286 -19.04 -6.69 21.08
N ASP A 287 -19.44 -5.44 21.34
CA ASP A 287 -19.84 -4.47 20.33
C ASP A 287 -18.76 -3.35 20.25
N TYR A 288 -17.93 -3.41 19.20
CA TYR A 288 -16.87 -2.43 18.95
C TYR A 288 -17.40 -0.99 18.96
N GLY A 289 -18.58 -0.75 18.37
CA GLY A 289 -19.16 0.59 18.27
C GLY A 289 -19.58 1.18 19.60
N LYS A 290 -20.03 0.32 20.53
CA LYS A 290 -20.57 0.74 21.82
C LYS A 290 -19.61 0.64 22.99
N GLN A 291 -18.65 -0.29 22.94
CA GLN A 291 -17.81 -0.63 24.10
C GLN A 291 -16.38 -0.09 24.01
N VAL A 292 -15.97 0.43 22.85
CA VAL A 292 -14.68 1.10 22.71
C VAL A 292 -14.84 2.58 23.04
N LEU A 293 -14.18 3.01 24.11
CA LEU A 293 -14.29 4.37 24.66
C LEU A 293 -13.99 5.46 23.62
N GLU A 294 -12.95 5.26 22.81
CA GLU A 294 -12.48 6.21 21.80
C GLU A 294 -13.55 6.50 20.74
N ASN A 295 -14.40 5.54 20.43
CA ASN A 295 -15.52 5.75 19.49
C ASN A 295 -16.53 6.79 19.96
N HIS A 296 -16.62 7.03 21.27
CA HIS A 296 -17.50 8.05 21.86
C HIS A 296 -16.82 9.42 21.99
N LEU A 297 -15.48 9.48 21.88
CA LEU A 297 -14.71 10.71 22.01
C LEU A 297 -14.40 11.36 20.65
N LEU A 298 -14.34 10.54 19.59
CA LEU A 298 -13.93 10.95 18.24
C LEU A 298 -15.13 11.08 17.27
N GLY A 299 -16.34 11.09 17.79
CA GLY A 299 -17.60 11.17 17.07
C GLY A 299 -17.94 12.54 16.51
#